data_28bdc1bb7f19acc55311f0ea2b8384a7
#
_entry.id   28bdc1bb7f19acc55311f0ea2b8384a7
#
_cell.length_a   1.000
_cell.length_b   1.000
_cell.length_c   1.000
_cell.angle_alpha   90.00
_cell.angle_beta   90.00
_cell.angle_gamma   90.00
#
_symmetry.space_group_name_H-M   'P 1'
#
loop_
_entity.id
_entity.type
_entity.pdbx_description
1 polymer ?
#
loop_
_entity_poly.entity_id
_entity_poly.type
_entity_poly.pdbx_seq_one_letter_code
_entity_poly.pdbx_strand_id
1 'polypeptide(L)' 'MKAKGSSGSAKIHSDDPKHALGLVQYLRTIDYEAWVEDTNGNEIEETALKNAIK' A
#
# COMPACT_ATOMS: atom_id res chain seq x y z
N MET A 1 -23.02 9.44 -1.84
CA MET A 1 -22.60 8.95 -1.86
C MET A 1 -21.98 8.56 -1.84
N LYS A 2 -21.59 8.11 -1.81
CA LYS A 2 -20.99 7.58 -1.73
C LYS A 2 -20.28 7.09 -1.87
N ALA A 3 -20.56 7.17 -1.82
CA ALA A 3 -19.71 6.32 -1.57
C ALA A 3 -18.59 5.93 -2.28
N LYS A 4 -17.84 5.50 -1.81
CA LYS A 4 -16.78 5.01 -2.34
C LYS A 4 -16.91 3.66 -2.76
N GLY A 5 -16.28 3.19 -3.63
CA GLY A 5 -16.45 1.88 -4.17
C GLY A 5 -15.49 0.83 -3.66
N SER A 6 -14.67 1.16 -2.70
CA SER A 6 -13.66 0.17 -2.31
C SER A 6 -14.27 -0.97 -1.51
N SER A 7 -13.75 -2.16 -1.70
CA SER A 7 -14.21 -3.34 -1.00
C SER A 7 -13.71 -3.41 0.43
N GLY A 8 -12.72 -2.63 0.75
CA GLY A 8 -12.17 -2.62 2.09
C GLY A 8 -10.84 -1.90 2.10
N SER A 9 -10.14 -2.00 3.20
CA SER A 9 -8.84 -1.36 3.32
C SER A 9 -7.85 -2.32 3.96
N ALA A 10 -6.60 -2.17 3.64
CA ALA A 10 -5.55 -3.04 4.14
C ALA A 10 -4.30 -2.22 4.42
N LYS A 11 -3.68 -2.49 5.55
CA LYS A 11 -2.43 -1.87 5.92
C LYS A 11 -1.33 -2.91 5.77
N ILE A 12 -0.25 -2.54 5.12
CA ILE A 12 0.84 -3.44 4.83
C ILE A 12 2.04 -3.07 5.67
N HIS A 13 2.56 -4.04 6.41
CA HIS A 13 3.80 -3.88 7.15
C HIS A 13 4.83 -4.78 6.50
N SER A 14 5.85 -4.21 5.91
CA SER A 14 6.87 -5.02 5.28
C SER A 14 8.19 -4.28 5.28
N ASP A 15 9.27 -5.02 5.53
CA ASP A 15 10.61 -4.45 5.47
C ASP A 15 11.10 -4.37 4.03
N ASP A 16 10.44 -5.07 3.12
CA ASP A 16 10.88 -5.14 1.74
C ASP A 16 10.01 -4.23 0.89
N PRO A 17 10.54 -3.11 0.42
CA PRO A 17 9.71 -2.17 -0.36
C PRO A 17 9.20 -2.78 -1.65
N LYS A 18 9.96 -3.69 -2.25
CA LYS A 18 9.51 -4.34 -3.47
C LYS A 18 8.28 -5.20 -3.20
N HIS A 19 8.32 -5.97 -2.11
CA HIS A 19 7.20 -6.82 -1.74
C HIS A 19 5.99 -5.97 -1.37
N ALA A 20 6.23 -4.90 -0.60
CA ALA A 20 5.14 -4.02 -0.19
C ALA A 20 4.48 -3.37 -1.40
N LEU A 21 5.28 -2.92 -2.35
CA LEU A 21 4.73 -2.30 -3.55
C LEU A 21 3.87 -3.28 -4.34
N GLY A 22 4.33 -4.52 -4.45
CA GLY A 22 3.56 -5.54 -5.15
C GLY A 22 2.23 -5.80 -4.49
N LEU A 23 2.22 -5.84 -3.16
CA LEU A 23 0.98 -6.06 -2.43
C LEU A 23 0.01 -4.89 -2.63
N VAL A 24 0.53 -3.66 -2.59
CA VAL A 24 -0.32 -2.50 -2.80
C VAL A 24 -0.95 -2.55 -4.18
N GLN A 25 -0.17 -2.87 -5.19
CA GLN A 25 -0.69 -2.93 -6.55
C GLN A 25 -1.72 -4.03 -6.69
N TYR A 26 -1.46 -5.18 -6.08
CA TYR A 26 -2.41 -6.28 -6.13
C TYR A 26 -3.75 -5.88 -5.48
N LEU A 27 -3.68 -5.27 -4.31
CA LEU A 27 -4.89 -4.89 -3.60
C LEU A 27 -5.69 -3.85 -4.37
N ARG A 28 -5.01 -2.98 -5.08
CA ARG A 28 -5.71 -1.99 -5.90
C ARG A 28 -6.47 -2.63 -7.05
N THR A 29 -5.97 -3.75 -7.57
CA THR A 29 -6.67 -4.41 -8.67
C THR A 29 -7.96 -5.07 -8.21
N ILE A 30 -8.09 -5.33 -6.92
CA ILE A 30 -9.32 -5.90 -6.38
C ILE A 30 -10.14 -4.85 -5.61
N ASP A 31 -9.87 -3.59 -5.91
CA ASP A 31 -10.68 -2.48 -5.40
C ASP A 31 -10.52 -2.26 -3.90
N TYR A 32 -9.35 -2.55 -3.37
CA TYR A 32 -9.04 -2.27 -1.98
C TYR A 32 -8.24 -0.98 -1.87
N GLU A 33 -8.44 -0.29 -0.76
CA GLU A 33 -7.55 0.80 -0.39
C GLU A 33 -6.39 0.21 0.36
N ALA A 34 -5.18 0.41 -0.13
CA ALA A 34 -4.00 -0.17 0.48
C ALA A 34 -2.93 0.87 0.69
N TRP A 35 -2.23 0.77 1.80
CA TRP A 35 -1.09 1.64 2.07
C TRP A 35 -0.08 0.87 2.88
N VAL A 36 1.14 1.39 2.92
CA VAL A 36 2.23 0.75 3.62
C VAL A 36 2.65 1.63 4.78
N GLU A 37 2.95 1.03 5.91
CA GLU A 37 3.48 1.75 7.06
C GLU A 37 4.84 1.19 7.44
N ASP A 38 5.73 2.07 7.89
CA ASP A 38 7.04 1.62 8.32
C ASP A 38 6.97 1.15 9.78
N THR A 39 8.13 0.85 10.35
CA THR A 39 8.18 0.32 11.70
C THR A 39 7.78 1.35 12.74
N ASN A 40 7.79 2.62 12.38
CA ASN A 40 7.38 3.69 13.29
C ASN A 40 5.89 4.00 13.16
N GLY A 41 5.21 3.36 12.22
CA GLY A 41 3.80 3.61 12.02
C GLY A 41 3.51 4.75 11.06
N ASN A 42 4.51 5.23 10.34
CA ASN A 42 4.32 6.31 9.38
C ASN A 42 3.94 5.74 8.03
N GLU A 43 2.97 6.37 7.40
CA GLU A 43 2.53 5.93 6.10
C GLU A 43 3.59 6.23 5.05
N ILE A 44 3.85 5.28 4.18
CA ILE A 44 4.83 5.41 3.11
C ILE A 44 4.11 5.49 1.79
N GLU A 45 4.41 6.50 1.01
CA GLU A 45 3.78 6.66 -0.29
C GLU A 45 4.36 5.67 -1.29
N GLU A 46 3.58 5.37 -2.30
CA GLU A 46 4.02 4.47 -3.36
C GLU A 46 5.29 4.99 -4.04
N THR A 47 5.37 6.30 -4.24
CA THR A 47 6.55 6.91 -4.83
C THR A 47 7.79 6.64 -3.98
N ALA A 48 7.65 6.73 -2.68
CA ALA A 48 8.76 6.45 -1.78
C ALA A 48 9.19 4.98 -1.87
N LEU A 49 8.24 4.09 -2.04
CA LEU A 49 8.57 2.68 -2.21
C LEU A 49 9.35 2.45 -3.50
N LYS A 50 8.92 3.10 -4.57
CA LYS A 50 9.62 2.95 -5.83
C LYS A 50 11.04 3.50 -5.75
N ASN A 51 11.23 4.57 -5.02
CA ASN A 51 12.56 5.15 -4.87
C ASN A 51 13.47 4.26 -4.03
N ALA A 52 12.89 3.46 -3.15
CA ALA A 52 13.67 2.55 -2.32
C ALA A 52 14.08 1.29 -3.07
N ILE A 53 13.38 0.98 -4.16
CA ILE A 53 13.70 -0.18 -4.97
C ILE A 53 14.74 0.22 -6.00
N LYS A 54 15.82 -0.52 -6.06
CA LYS A 54 16.90 -0.17 -6.98
C LYS A 54 16.95 -1.03 -8.20
#